data_f65f6e7e31b363a0c10e342512d3ca0e
#
_entry.id   f65f6e7e31b363a0c10e342512d3ca0e
#
_cell.length_a   1.000
_cell.length_b   1.000
_cell.length_c   1.000
_cell.angle_alpha   90.00
_cell.angle_beta   90.00
_cell.angle_gamma   90.00
#
_symmetry.space_group_name_H-M   'P 1'
#
loop_
_entity.id
_entity.type
_entity.pdbx_description
1 polymer ?
#
loop_
_entity_poly.entity_id
_entity_poly.type
_entity_poly.pdbx_seq_one_letter_code
_entity_poly.pdbx_strand_id
1 'polypeptide(L)'
;METKVYIDDAIAAKWRELAMKRFGYGRGSISKAAEEALAMWIENEEKIAAALEKLKALAEKEKGILALLLFGSYARKEPYHDLDIAVIASEKADRLKILSLLEGAVPEYPKFDFSLFNDMPASMKSRVLSECIVLYSRKDFDLKELSYKLMKNLQ
;
A
#
# COMPACT_ATOMS: atom_id res chain seq x y z
N MET A 1 -7.01 -5.79 29.84
CA MET A 1 -5.72 -5.18 29.46
C MET A 1 -5.88 -3.66 29.44
N GLU A 2 -4.95 -2.95 29.99
CA GLU A 2 -4.91 -1.48 29.93
C GLU A 2 -3.75 -1.08 29.02
N THR A 3 -4.03 -0.23 28.03
CA THR A 3 -3.05 0.28 27.08
C THR A 3 -3.18 1.80 27.00
N LYS A 4 -2.09 2.52 27.16
CA LYS A 4 -2.06 3.98 27.06
C LYS A 4 -1.62 4.39 25.65
N VAL A 5 -2.47 5.19 24.98
CA VAL A 5 -2.22 5.68 23.62
C VAL A 5 -2.35 7.20 23.64
N TYR A 6 -1.44 7.88 22.93
CA TYR A 6 -1.52 9.32 22.69
C TYR A 6 -2.18 9.57 21.34
N ILE A 7 -3.25 10.34 21.32
CA ILE A 7 -4.04 10.66 20.13
C ILE A 7 -4.07 12.16 19.97
N ASP A 8 -3.98 12.63 18.74
CA ASP A 8 -4.15 14.06 18.42
C ASP A 8 -5.47 14.60 18.98
N ASP A 9 -5.43 15.81 19.55
CA ASP A 9 -6.58 16.39 20.27
C ASP A 9 -7.82 16.56 19.39
N ALA A 10 -7.66 16.96 18.12
CA ALA A 10 -8.77 17.13 17.20
C ALA A 10 -9.41 15.78 16.84
N ILE A 11 -8.58 14.77 16.62
CA ILE A 11 -9.04 13.39 16.37
C ILE A 11 -9.75 12.84 17.61
N ALA A 12 -9.17 13.02 18.79
CA ALA A 12 -9.74 12.57 20.05
C ALA A 12 -11.10 13.22 20.36
N ALA A 13 -11.24 14.52 20.12
CA ALA A 13 -12.49 15.25 20.33
C ALA A 13 -13.59 14.73 19.39
N LYS A 14 -13.29 14.59 18.10
CA LYS A 14 -14.26 14.11 17.10
C LYS A 14 -14.63 12.66 17.34
N TRP A 15 -13.68 11.82 17.68
CA TRP A 15 -13.93 10.44 18.04
C TRP A 15 -14.87 10.29 19.24
N ARG A 16 -14.64 11.04 20.32
CA ARG A 16 -15.52 11.05 21.52
C ARG A 16 -16.93 11.49 21.17
N GLU A 17 -17.09 12.57 20.40
CA GLU A 17 -18.40 13.05 19.94
C GLU A 17 -19.18 11.94 19.20
N LEU A 18 -18.55 11.29 18.23
CA LEU A 18 -19.17 10.24 17.41
C LEU A 18 -19.43 8.97 18.22
N ALA A 19 -18.54 8.58 19.11
CA ALA A 19 -18.72 7.43 20.00
C ALA A 19 -19.94 7.60 20.90
N MET A 20 -20.09 8.80 21.48
CA MET A 20 -21.25 9.13 22.33
C MET A 20 -22.56 9.16 21.52
N LYS A 21 -22.56 9.69 20.31
CA LYS A 21 -23.73 9.66 19.42
C LYS A 21 -24.16 8.25 19.08
N ARG A 22 -23.20 7.35 18.84
CA ARG A 22 -23.50 5.97 18.43
C ARG A 22 -23.85 5.06 19.60
N PHE A 23 -23.09 5.09 20.67
CA PHE A 23 -23.18 4.16 21.80
C PHE A 23 -23.88 4.74 23.04
N GLY A 24 -24.30 6.01 23.00
CA GLY A 24 -24.89 6.73 24.13
C GLY A 24 -23.86 7.44 25.02
N TYR A 25 -24.37 8.26 25.94
CA TYR A 25 -23.53 9.07 26.83
C TYR A 25 -23.14 8.37 28.14
N GLY A 26 -23.31 7.05 28.19
CA GLY A 26 -22.99 6.24 29.34
C GLY A 26 -21.53 5.81 29.44
N ARG A 27 -21.19 5.16 30.57
CA ARG A 27 -19.89 4.53 30.74
C ARG A 27 -19.64 3.46 29.67
N GLY A 28 -18.42 3.44 29.13
CA GLY A 28 -17.98 2.42 28.19
C GLY A 28 -18.21 2.76 26.71
N SER A 29 -18.90 3.86 26.37
CA SER A 29 -19.11 4.26 24.96
C SER A 29 -17.80 4.48 24.22
N ILE A 30 -16.84 5.12 24.86
CA ILE A 30 -15.50 5.38 24.32
C ILE A 30 -14.73 4.05 24.13
N SER A 31 -14.81 3.14 25.12
CA SER A 31 -14.16 1.83 25.03
C SER A 31 -14.73 0.98 23.92
N LYS A 32 -16.05 0.95 23.74
CA LYS A 32 -16.70 0.25 22.63
C LYS A 32 -16.28 0.78 21.27
N ALA A 33 -16.22 2.10 21.12
CA ALA A 33 -15.74 2.73 19.90
C ALA A 33 -14.26 2.42 19.63
N ALA A 34 -13.42 2.37 20.67
CA ALA A 34 -12.04 2.00 20.57
C ALA A 34 -11.86 0.53 20.13
N GLU A 35 -12.57 -0.39 20.76
CA GLU A 35 -12.52 -1.81 20.39
C GLU A 35 -12.94 -2.02 18.94
N GLU A 36 -14.03 -1.38 18.50
CA GLU A 36 -14.49 -1.47 17.12
C GLU A 36 -13.47 -0.91 16.13
N ALA A 37 -12.91 0.28 16.43
CA ALA A 37 -11.90 0.90 15.57
C ALA A 37 -10.63 0.05 15.47
N LEU A 38 -10.15 -0.51 16.58
CA LEU A 38 -8.98 -1.38 16.60
C LEU A 38 -9.24 -2.70 15.85
N ALA A 39 -10.43 -3.31 16.04
CA ALA A 39 -10.79 -4.52 15.31
C ALA A 39 -10.82 -4.27 13.79
N MET A 40 -11.40 -3.17 13.35
CA MET A 40 -11.42 -2.78 11.94
C MET A 40 -10.01 -2.53 11.40
N TRP A 41 -9.15 -1.87 12.17
CA TRP A 41 -7.77 -1.61 11.78
C TRP A 41 -6.97 -2.90 11.64
N ILE A 42 -7.10 -3.82 12.60
CA ILE A 42 -6.45 -5.15 12.57
C ILE A 42 -6.90 -5.93 11.33
N GLU A 43 -8.21 -6.03 11.10
CA GLU A 43 -8.76 -6.72 9.93
C GLU A 43 -8.23 -6.13 8.63
N ASN A 44 -8.14 -4.81 8.54
CA ASN A 44 -7.62 -4.11 7.38
C ASN A 44 -6.14 -4.42 7.13
N GLU A 45 -5.30 -4.37 8.16
CA GLU A 45 -3.87 -4.71 8.06
C GLU A 45 -3.64 -6.18 7.69
N GLU A 46 -4.45 -7.10 8.21
CA GLU A 46 -4.41 -8.51 7.84
C GLU A 46 -4.78 -8.74 6.37
N LYS A 47 -5.81 -8.05 5.86
CA LYS A 47 -6.19 -8.08 4.44
C LYS A 47 -5.07 -7.54 3.55
N ILE A 48 -4.43 -6.44 3.95
CA ILE A 48 -3.28 -5.89 3.22
C ILE A 48 -2.14 -6.89 3.18
N ALA A 49 -1.75 -7.45 4.32
CA ALA A 49 -0.67 -8.43 4.40
C ALA A 49 -0.93 -9.65 3.50
N ALA A 50 -2.13 -10.20 3.54
CA ALA A 50 -2.54 -11.32 2.69
C ALA A 50 -2.51 -10.96 1.20
N ALA A 51 -2.98 -9.77 0.83
CA ALA A 51 -2.95 -9.28 -0.55
C ALA A 51 -1.52 -9.10 -1.07
N LEU A 52 -0.62 -8.52 -0.27
CA LEU A 52 0.78 -8.34 -0.64
C LEU A 52 1.49 -9.68 -0.87
N GLU A 53 1.25 -10.69 -0.03
CA GLU A 53 1.80 -12.04 -0.23
C GLU A 53 1.25 -12.70 -1.50
N LYS A 54 -0.03 -12.51 -1.79
CA LYS A 54 -0.65 -13.01 -3.02
C LYS A 54 -0.07 -12.35 -4.27
N LEU A 55 0.17 -11.04 -4.24
CA LEU A 55 0.81 -10.31 -5.33
C LEU A 55 2.24 -10.81 -5.58
N LYS A 56 3.02 -11.07 -4.54
CA LYS A 56 4.37 -11.66 -4.65
C LYS A 56 4.31 -13.01 -5.33
N ALA A 57 3.43 -13.90 -4.91
CA ALA A 57 3.26 -15.22 -5.48
C ALA A 57 2.85 -15.19 -6.96
N LEU A 58 1.99 -14.24 -7.34
CA LEU A 58 1.63 -14.01 -8.74
C LEU A 58 2.80 -13.50 -9.57
N ALA A 59 3.56 -12.55 -9.05
CA ALA A 59 4.73 -12.01 -9.73
C ALA A 59 5.81 -13.06 -9.98
N GLU A 60 6.00 -13.99 -9.06
CA GLU A 60 6.93 -15.11 -9.23
C GLU A 60 6.55 -16.03 -10.40
N LYS A 61 5.26 -16.15 -10.71
CA LYS A 61 4.73 -17.01 -11.78
C LYS A 61 4.61 -16.29 -13.12
N GLU A 62 4.42 -14.96 -13.10
CA GLU A 62 4.23 -14.16 -14.32
C GLU A 62 5.56 -13.61 -14.82
N LYS A 63 6.09 -14.22 -15.86
CA LYS A 63 7.40 -13.86 -16.44
C LYS A 63 7.49 -12.42 -16.96
N GLY A 64 6.37 -11.81 -17.28
CA GLY A 64 6.29 -10.44 -17.75
C GLY A 64 6.50 -9.39 -16.64
N ILE A 65 6.44 -9.79 -15.36
CA ILE A 65 6.68 -8.89 -14.23
C ILE A 65 8.15 -8.96 -13.82
N LEU A 66 8.85 -7.83 -13.92
CA LEU A 66 10.23 -7.69 -13.48
C LEU A 66 10.34 -7.32 -12.01
N ALA A 67 9.47 -6.43 -11.54
CA ALA A 67 9.39 -6.03 -10.14
C ALA A 67 8.01 -5.48 -9.78
N LEU A 68 7.68 -5.57 -8.48
CA LEU A 68 6.55 -4.90 -7.85
C LEU A 68 7.08 -4.02 -6.71
N LEU A 69 6.73 -2.76 -6.74
CA LEU A 69 7.21 -1.74 -5.80
C LEU A 69 6.03 -1.08 -5.10
N LEU A 70 5.92 -1.24 -3.79
CA LEU A 70 4.97 -0.51 -2.97
C LEU A 70 5.52 0.89 -2.70
N PHE A 71 4.79 1.93 -3.04
CA PHE A 71 5.21 3.32 -2.85
C PHE A 71 4.06 4.18 -2.31
N GLY A 72 4.23 5.49 -2.26
CA GLY A 72 3.20 6.40 -1.78
C GLY A 72 3.05 6.44 -0.26
N SER A 73 1.92 6.94 0.21
CA SER A 73 1.70 7.23 1.63
C SER A 73 1.79 6.00 2.54
N TYR A 74 1.26 4.86 2.11
CA TYR A 74 1.39 3.61 2.89
C TYR A 74 2.85 3.18 3.07
N ALA A 75 3.65 3.22 2.01
CA ALA A 75 5.08 2.89 2.07
C ALA A 75 5.87 3.84 2.97
N ARG A 76 5.49 5.13 3.01
CA ARG A 76 6.07 6.15 3.90
C ARG A 76 5.57 6.08 5.34
N LYS A 77 4.69 5.13 5.67
CA LYS A 77 4.05 4.98 7.00
C LYS A 77 3.25 6.20 7.43
N GLU A 78 2.60 6.83 6.46
CA GLU A 78 1.70 7.97 6.63
C GLU A 78 0.24 7.50 6.54
N PRO A 79 -0.73 8.33 6.99
CA PRO A 79 -2.14 8.07 6.72
C PRO A 79 -2.39 7.91 5.22
N TYR A 80 -3.17 6.90 4.82
CA TYR A 80 -3.37 6.52 3.43
C TYR A 80 -4.86 6.28 3.12
N HIS A 81 -5.22 6.40 1.85
CA HIS A 81 -6.53 6.02 1.31
C HIS A 81 -6.44 4.78 0.42
N ASP A 82 -5.33 4.63 -0.28
CA ASP A 82 -5.05 3.51 -1.18
C ASP A 82 -3.60 3.05 -1.02
N LEU A 83 -3.31 1.90 -1.57
CA LEU A 83 -1.95 1.35 -1.64
C LEU A 83 -1.47 1.44 -3.09
N ASP A 84 -0.42 2.20 -3.30
CA ASP A 84 0.17 2.43 -4.62
C ASP A 84 1.21 1.35 -4.94
N ILE A 85 0.99 0.60 -6.00
CA ILE A 85 1.90 -0.43 -6.50
C ILE A 85 2.40 -0.05 -7.90
N ALA A 86 3.70 0.16 -8.02
CA ALA A 86 4.35 0.32 -9.31
C ALA A 86 4.76 -1.04 -9.87
N VAL A 87 4.36 -1.31 -11.09
CA VAL A 87 4.65 -2.55 -11.80
C VAL A 87 5.72 -2.28 -12.86
N ILE A 88 6.88 -2.91 -12.73
CA ILE A 88 7.89 -2.91 -13.77
C ILE A 88 7.67 -4.13 -14.63
N ALA A 89 7.24 -3.92 -15.87
CA ALA A 89 6.97 -4.97 -16.84
C ALA A 89 8.12 -5.10 -17.85
N SER A 90 8.35 -6.31 -18.36
CA SER A 90 9.27 -6.52 -19.48
C SER A 90 8.72 -5.85 -20.76
N GLU A 91 9.59 -5.48 -21.68
CA GLU A 91 9.19 -4.78 -22.91
C GLU A 91 8.21 -5.59 -23.78
N LYS A 92 8.33 -6.90 -23.76
CA LYS A 92 7.49 -7.82 -24.55
C LYS A 92 6.23 -8.30 -23.82
N ALA A 93 6.03 -7.86 -22.57
CA ALA A 93 4.90 -8.31 -21.77
C ALA A 93 3.57 -7.68 -22.22
N ASP A 94 2.51 -8.47 -22.10
CA ASP A 94 1.13 -7.95 -22.21
C ASP A 94 0.77 -7.19 -20.94
N ARG A 95 0.94 -5.88 -20.99
CA ARG A 95 0.76 -4.98 -19.85
C ARG A 95 -0.68 -4.96 -19.32
N LEU A 96 -1.66 -5.00 -20.21
CA LEU A 96 -3.08 -5.01 -19.81
C LEU A 96 -3.45 -6.30 -19.10
N LYS A 97 -2.95 -7.43 -19.59
CA LYS A 97 -3.13 -8.73 -18.95
C LYS A 97 -2.51 -8.75 -17.56
N ILE A 98 -1.30 -8.22 -17.40
CA ILE A 98 -0.62 -8.14 -16.11
C ILE A 98 -1.43 -7.29 -15.11
N LEU A 99 -1.85 -6.09 -15.50
CA LEU A 99 -2.65 -5.23 -14.63
C LEU A 99 -3.97 -5.90 -14.22
N SER A 100 -4.68 -6.50 -15.17
CA SER A 100 -5.92 -7.22 -14.90
C SER A 100 -5.72 -8.41 -13.95
N LEU A 101 -4.62 -9.13 -14.09
CA LEU A 101 -4.25 -10.24 -13.21
C LEU A 101 -4.01 -9.74 -11.76
N LEU A 102 -3.27 -8.65 -11.61
CA LEU A 102 -2.96 -8.08 -10.29
C LEU A 102 -4.20 -7.48 -9.63
N GLU A 103 -5.01 -6.74 -10.37
CA GLU A 103 -6.27 -6.17 -9.88
C GLU A 103 -7.25 -7.25 -9.40
N GLY A 104 -7.34 -8.37 -10.13
CA GLY A 104 -8.17 -9.51 -9.74
C GLY A 104 -7.70 -10.27 -8.51
N ALA A 105 -6.50 -10.03 -8.05
CA ALA A 105 -5.88 -10.72 -6.92
C ALA A 105 -6.04 -10.01 -5.57
N VAL A 106 -6.48 -8.77 -5.58
CA VAL A 106 -6.60 -7.92 -4.38
C VAL A 106 -8.06 -7.68 -4.03
N PRO A 107 -8.38 -7.38 -2.76
CA PRO A 107 -9.75 -7.05 -2.35
C PRO A 107 -10.17 -5.67 -2.92
N GLU A 108 -11.48 -5.41 -2.97
CA GLU A 108 -12.00 -4.08 -3.29
C GLU A 108 -11.61 -3.03 -2.25
N TYR A 109 -11.51 -3.44 -1.00
CA TYR A 109 -11.11 -2.58 0.10
C TYR A 109 -10.17 -3.31 1.07
N PRO A 110 -9.05 -2.69 1.47
CA PRO A 110 -8.56 -1.38 1.03
C PRO A 110 -8.17 -1.37 -0.45
N LYS A 111 -8.32 -0.21 -1.09
CA LYS A 111 -8.04 -0.05 -2.51
C LYS A 111 -6.56 -0.19 -2.82
N PHE A 112 -6.25 -0.97 -3.85
CA PHE A 112 -4.93 -1.04 -4.47
C PHE A 112 -4.94 -0.31 -5.81
N ASP A 113 -3.96 0.55 -6.02
CA ASP A 113 -3.79 1.30 -7.26
C ASP A 113 -2.52 0.83 -7.97
N PHE A 114 -2.69 0.22 -9.15
CA PHE A 114 -1.58 -0.32 -9.94
C PHE A 114 -1.22 0.63 -11.06
N SER A 115 0.04 1.02 -11.12
CA SER A 115 0.58 1.88 -12.17
C SER A 115 1.78 1.24 -12.85
N LEU A 116 1.84 1.32 -14.18
CA LEU A 116 3.00 0.85 -14.93
C LEU A 116 4.17 1.82 -14.75
N PHE A 117 5.21 1.36 -14.10
CA PHE A 117 6.44 2.12 -13.91
C PHE A 117 7.06 2.55 -15.26
N ASN A 118 6.98 1.67 -16.26
CA ASN A 118 7.51 1.91 -17.60
C ASN A 118 6.98 3.22 -18.22
N ASP A 119 5.74 3.57 -17.94
CA ASP A 119 5.04 4.72 -18.53
C ASP A 119 5.10 5.99 -17.67
N MET A 120 5.70 5.92 -16.49
CA MET A 120 5.82 7.08 -15.60
C MET A 120 6.87 8.08 -16.14
N PRO A 121 6.67 9.39 -15.89
CA PRO A 121 7.73 10.39 -16.12
C PRO A 121 8.99 10.09 -15.27
N ALA A 122 10.15 10.53 -15.75
CA ALA A 122 11.43 10.29 -15.07
C ALA A 122 11.46 10.78 -13.61
N SER A 123 10.87 11.94 -13.33
CA SER A 123 10.74 12.49 -11.97
C SER A 123 9.94 11.57 -11.04
N MET A 124 8.85 11.00 -11.54
CA MET A 124 8.01 10.07 -10.78
C MET A 124 8.72 8.72 -10.57
N LYS A 125 9.39 8.20 -11.60
CA LYS A 125 10.23 6.99 -11.49
C LYS A 125 11.29 7.14 -10.40
N SER A 126 11.98 8.27 -10.38
CA SER A 126 13.00 8.57 -9.38
C SER A 126 12.42 8.62 -7.97
N ARG A 127 11.28 9.26 -7.80
CA ARG A 127 10.56 9.32 -6.53
C ARG A 127 10.13 7.93 -6.05
N VAL A 128 9.52 7.13 -6.92
CA VAL A 128 9.11 5.76 -6.61
C VAL A 128 10.30 4.94 -6.12
N LEU A 129 11.42 4.97 -6.84
CA LEU A 129 12.63 4.23 -6.47
C LEU A 129 13.25 4.69 -5.16
N SER A 130 13.10 5.97 -4.80
CA SER A 130 13.66 6.52 -3.54
C SER A 130 12.86 6.14 -2.29
N GLU A 131 11.56 5.92 -2.42
CA GLU A 131 10.65 5.68 -1.27
C GLU A 131 10.07 4.27 -1.20
N CYS A 132 10.23 3.45 -2.23
CA CYS A 132 9.54 2.18 -2.35
C CYS A 132 10.00 1.11 -1.36
N ILE A 133 9.04 0.24 -1.04
CA ILE A 133 9.29 -1.08 -0.46
C ILE A 133 9.22 -2.08 -1.61
N VAL A 134 10.28 -2.84 -1.84
CA VAL A 134 10.33 -3.85 -2.88
C VAL A 134 9.52 -5.07 -2.43
N LEU A 135 8.39 -5.31 -3.08
CA LEU A 135 7.57 -6.50 -2.82
C LEU A 135 8.12 -7.73 -3.55
N TYR A 136 8.55 -7.53 -4.77
CA TYR A 136 9.12 -8.56 -5.63
C TYR A 136 10.13 -7.95 -6.59
N SER A 137 11.21 -8.65 -6.82
CA SER A 137 12.16 -8.35 -7.88
C SER A 137 12.68 -9.67 -8.46
N ARG A 138 12.59 -9.82 -9.78
CA ARG A 138 13.10 -11.01 -10.47
C ARG A 138 14.62 -11.09 -10.31
N LYS A 139 15.17 -12.28 -10.12
CA LYS A 139 16.59 -12.49 -9.79
C LYS A 139 17.56 -11.93 -10.85
N ASP A 140 17.15 -11.94 -12.11
CA ASP A 140 17.94 -11.43 -13.25
C ASP A 140 17.70 -9.94 -13.55
N PHE A 141 16.88 -9.25 -12.72
CA PHE A 141 16.56 -7.84 -12.86
C PHE A 141 17.26 -7.01 -11.77
N ASP A 142 18.08 -6.05 -12.18
CA ASP A 142 18.84 -5.20 -11.26
C ASP A 142 18.17 -3.82 -11.09
N LEU A 143 17.45 -3.67 -9.98
CA LEU A 143 16.82 -2.40 -9.58
C LEU A 143 17.85 -1.30 -9.29
N LYS A 144 19.01 -1.65 -8.77
CA LYS A 144 20.08 -0.67 -8.47
C LYS A 144 20.66 -0.09 -9.76
N GLU A 145 20.84 -0.93 -10.77
CA GLU A 145 21.29 -0.47 -12.09
C GLU A 145 20.26 0.46 -12.74
N LEU A 146 18.97 0.12 -12.63
CA LEU A 146 17.88 0.97 -13.11
C LEU A 146 17.88 2.33 -12.41
N SER A 147 18.00 2.35 -11.10
CA SER A 147 18.08 3.58 -10.31
C SER A 147 19.27 4.45 -10.71
N TYR A 148 20.42 3.85 -10.91
CA TYR A 148 21.61 4.55 -11.35
C TYR A 148 21.47 5.18 -12.74
N LYS A 149 20.92 4.44 -13.72
CA LYS A 149 20.64 4.94 -15.07
C LYS A 149 19.68 6.13 -15.05
N LEU A 150 18.64 6.06 -14.24
CA LEU A 150 17.66 7.16 -14.12
C LEU A 150 18.28 8.41 -13.50
N MET A 151 19.13 8.27 -12.49
CA MET A 151 19.84 9.41 -11.89
C MET A 151 20.79 10.08 -12.86
N LYS A 152 21.48 9.34 -13.72
CA LYS A 152 22.32 9.90 -14.78
C LYS A 152 21.56 10.70 -15.84
N ASN A 153 20.35 10.28 -16.17
CA ASN A 153 19.52 10.94 -17.18
C ASN A 153 18.84 12.22 -16.67
N LEU A 154 18.86 12.47 -15.35
CA LEU A 154 18.33 13.68 -14.72
C LEU A 154 19.39 14.78 -14.54
N GLN A 155 20.65 14.49 -14.81
CA GLN A 155 21.77 15.45 -14.83
C GLN A 155 21.98 16.02 -16.24
#